data_7a51a50d858b5029f2500bbe15d8d026
#
_entry.id   7a51a50d858b5029f2500bbe15d8d026
#
_cell.length_a   1.000
_cell.length_b   1.000
_cell.length_c   1.000
_cell.angle_alpha   90.00
_cell.angle_beta   90.00
_cell.angle_gamma   90.00
#
_symmetry.space_group_name_H-M   'P 1'
#
loop_
_entity.id
_entity.type
_entity.pdbx_description
1 polymer ?
#
loop_
_entity_poly.entity_id
_entity_poly.type
_entity_poly.pdbx_seq_one_letter_code
_entity_poly.pdbx_strand_id
1 'polypeptide(L)' 'MSAFVIYATILINGIVSVIEYKGQDFVDQDKCLHYLVKENKHINETLDKHLKQTYRSGASVLYIGCSERGNFTGENETI' A
#
# COMPACT_ATOMS: atom_id res chain seq x y z
N MET A 1 -16.41 -12.37 -6.19
CA MET A 1 -16.47 -11.42 -5.06
C MET A 1 -15.21 -10.58 -5.04
N SER A 2 -15.37 -9.29 -4.97
CA SER A 2 -14.22 -8.41 -4.83
C SER A 2 -13.79 -8.33 -3.37
N ALA A 3 -12.49 -8.25 -3.15
CA ALA A 3 -11.92 -8.02 -1.83
C ALA A 3 -11.25 -6.65 -1.82
N PHE A 4 -11.25 -6.01 -0.68
CA PHE A 4 -10.53 -4.74 -0.50
C PHE A 4 -9.16 -4.99 0.10
N VAL A 5 -8.18 -4.26 -0.37
CA VAL A 5 -6.81 -4.38 0.11
C VAL A 5 -6.24 -3.00 0.40
N ILE A 6 -5.24 -2.97 1.26
CA ILE A 6 -4.49 -1.75 1.54
C ILE A 6 -3.45 -1.59 0.44
N TYR A 7 -3.33 -0.38 -0.07
CA TYR A 7 -2.32 -0.05 -1.06
C TYR A 7 -1.61 1.25 -0.68
N ALA A 8 -0.42 1.45 -1.21
CA ALA A 8 0.32 2.70 -1.06
C ALA A 8 0.75 3.18 -2.44
N THR A 9 0.58 4.47 -2.67
CA THR A 9 1.13 5.13 -3.84
C THR A 9 2.47 5.72 -3.44
N ILE A 10 3.52 5.39 -4.18
CA ILE A 10 4.87 5.82 -3.88
C ILE A 10 5.48 6.57 -5.07
N LEU A 11 6.42 7.44 -4.76
CA LEU A 11 7.20 8.16 -5.77
C LEU A 11 8.63 7.63 -5.72
N ILE A 12 9.10 7.08 -6.83
CA ILE A 12 10.44 6.51 -6.96
C ILE A 12 11.12 7.19 -8.13
N ASN A 13 12.14 8.01 -7.84
CA ASN A 13 12.91 8.70 -8.88
C ASN A 13 12.02 9.46 -9.89
N GLY A 14 10.96 10.08 -9.39
CA GLY A 14 10.03 10.84 -10.23
C GLY A 14 8.93 10.01 -10.88
N ILE A 15 8.89 8.71 -10.63
CA ILE A 15 7.90 7.80 -11.20
C ILE A 15 6.95 7.35 -10.09
N VAL A 16 5.64 7.45 -10.35
CA VAL A 16 4.62 7.00 -9.40
C VAL A 16 4.36 5.51 -9.60
N SER A 17 4.42 4.76 -8.51
CA SER A 17 4.14 3.32 -8.51
C SER A 17 3.17 2.99 -7.39
N VAL A 18 2.57 1.81 -7.46
CA VAL A 18 1.63 1.32 -6.45
C VAL A 18 2.19 0.07 -5.79
N ILE A 19 2.14 0.04 -4.47
CA ILE A 19 2.48 -1.15 -3.69
C ILE A 19 1.20 -1.66 -3.04
N GLU A 20 0.88 -2.93 -3.27
CA GLU A 20 -0.23 -3.60 -2.62
C GLU A 20 0.27 -4.26 -1.34
N TYR A 21 -0.38 -3.98 -0.21
CA TYR A 21 -0.05 -4.61 1.07
C TYR A 21 -0.77 -5.95 1.16
N LYS A 22 -0.02 -7.03 1.14
CA LYS A 22 -0.56 -8.39 1.06
C LYS A 22 -0.85 -9.01 2.42
N GLY A 23 -0.91 -8.23 3.47
CA GLY A 23 -1.11 -8.76 4.81
C GLY A 23 -2.50 -9.31 5.05
N GLN A 24 -3.52 -8.69 4.48
CA GLN A 24 -4.90 -9.02 4.80
C GLN A 24 -5.87 -8.50 3.74
N ASP A 25 -6.91 -9.27 3.48
CA ASP A 25 -8.02 -8.86 2.63
C ASP A 25 -9.21 -8.50 3.51
N PHE A 26 -10.05 -7.60 3.01
CA PHE A 26 -11.24 -7.13 3.72
C PHE A 26 -12.48 -7.29 2.85
N VAL A 27 -13.62 -7.56 3.49
CA VAL A 27 -14.87 -7.77 2.76
C VAL A 27 -15.47 -6.47 2.24
N ASP A 28 -15.19 -5.34 2.91
CA ASP A 28 -15.67 -4.04 2.47
C ASP A 28 -14.65 -2.95 2.80
N GLN A 29 -14.90 -1.78 2.22
CA GLN A 29 -14.00 -0.64 2.38
C GLN A 29 -13.96 -0.14 3.82
N ASP A 30 -15.08 -0.15 4.52
CA ASP A 30 -15.12 0.33 5.90
C ASP A 30 -14.22 -0.47 6.82
N LYS A 31 -14.22 -1.79 6.66
CA LYS A 31 -13.37 -2.67 7.46
C LYS A 31 -11.90 -2.46 7.13
N CYS A 32 -11.60 -2.27 5.85
CA CYS A 32 -10.23 -1.97 5.42
C CYS A 32 -9.74 -0.65 6.01
N LEU A 33 -10.55 0.40 5.93
CA LEU A 33 -10.19 1.72 6.47
C LEU A 33 -10.05 1.69 7.98
N HIS A 34 -10.92 0.94 8.67
CA HIS A 34 -10.83 0.79 10.11
C HIS A 34 -9.50 0.14 10.53
N TYR A 35 -9.12 -0.92 9.83
CA TYR A 35 -7.85 -1.59 10.07
C TYR A 35 -6.68 -0.66 9.77
N LEU A 36 -6.76 0.07 8.66
CA LEU A 36 -5.71 1.00 8.26
C LEU A 36 -5.47 2.07 9.34
N VAL A 37 -6.54 2.62 9.90
CA VAL A 37 -6.43 3.62 10.97
C VAL A 37 -5.84 2.99 12.23
N LYS A 38 -6.35 1.81 12.60
CA LYS A 38 -5.92 1.11 13.82
C LYS A 38 -4.44 0.72 13.75
N GLU A 39 -4.00 0.20 12.61
CA GLU A 39 -2.65 -0.32 12.44
C GLU A 39 -1.75 0.62 11.62
N ASN A 40 -2.09 1.88 11.57
CA ASN A 40 -1.40 2.86 10.76
C ASN A 40 0.12 2.88 11.01
N LYS A 41 0.51 2.89 12.29
CA LYS A 41 1.93 2.91 12.64
C LYS A 41 2.66 1.69 12.11
N HIS A 42 2.08 0.50 12.31
CA HIS A 42 2.69 -0.75 11.85
C HIS A 42 2.81 -0.81 10.33
N ILE A 43 1.76 -0.37 9.64
CA ILE A 43 1.73 -0.35 8.18
C ILE A 43 2.80 0.60 7.65
N ASN A 44 2.90 1.80 8.22
CA ASN A 44 3.91 2.77 7.82
C ASN A 44 5.33 2.27 8.06
N GLU A 45 5.56 1.60 9.19
CA GLU A 45 6.87 1.03 9.49
C GLU A 45 7.25 -0.08 8.49
N THR A 46 6.29 -0.92 8.15
CA THR A 46 6.49 -2.00 7.19
C THR A 46 6.83 -1.44 5.81
N LEU A 47 6.09 -0.43 5.36
CA LEU A 47 6.34 0.24 4.09
C LEU A 47 7.71 0.92 4.08
N ASP A 48 8.02 1.66 5.12
CA ASP A 48 9.30 2.36 5.21
C ASP A 48 10.48 1.39 5.14
N LYS A 49 10.38 0.30 5.88
CA LYS A 49 11.41 -0.74 5.86
C LYS A 49 11.56 -1.35 4.47
N HIS A 50 10.44 -1.66 3.82
CA HIS A 50 10.46 -2.21 2.46
C HIS A 50 11.10 -1.25 1.47
N LEU A 51 10.73 0.02 1.53
CA LEU A 51 11.27 1.03 0.62
C LEU A 51 12.77 1.23 0.82
N LYS A 52 13.22 1.26 2.07
CA LYS A 52 14.65 1.39 2.35
C LYS A 52 15.47 0.20 1.87
N GLN A 53 14.91 -1.00 1.98
CA GLN A 53 15.58 -2.20 1.53
C GLN A 53 15.60 -2.34 0.00
N THR A 54 14.55 -1.89 -0.67
CA THR A 54 14.38 -2.08 -2.10
C THR A 54 14.95 -0.92 -2.92
N TYR A 55 14.73 0.30 -2.47
CA TYR A 55 15.06 1.49 -3.25
C TYR A 55 16.13 2.37 -2.61
N ARG A 56 16.63 1.97 -1.46
CA ARG A 56 17.65 2.68 -0.69
C ARG A 56 17.30 4.14 -0.39
N SER A 57 17.47 5.03 -1.36
CA SER A 57 17.09 6.43 -1.24
C SER A 57 16.31 6.84 -2.46
N GLY A 58 15.40 7.78 -2.33
CA GLY A 58 14.65 8.31 -3.46
C GLY A 58 13.25 7.76 -3.60
N ALA A 59 12.76 7.00 -2.63
CA ALA A 59 11.37 6.57 -2.59
C ALA A 59 10.62 7.27 -1.48
N SER A 60 9.42 7.74 -1.77
CA SER A 60 8.54 8.42 -0.80
C SER A 60 7.13 7.89 -0.89
N VAL A 61 6.46 7.77 0.25
CA VAL A 61 5.04 7.40 0.27
C VAL A 61 4.23 8.67 0.05
N LEU A 62 3.38 8.65 -0.98
CA LEU A 62 2.48 9.77 -1.28
C LEU A 62 1.13 9.60 -0.62
N TYR A 63 0.62 8.36 -0.59
CA TYR A 63 -0.73 8.09 -0.13
C TYR A 63 -0.86 6.62 0.26
N ILE A 64 -1.64 6.34 1.30
CA ILE A 64 -2.02 4.99 1.70
C ILE A 64 -3.54 4.95 1.80
N GLY A 65 -4.14 3.95 1.19
CA GLY A 65 -5.58 3.84 1.21
C GLY A 65 -6.07 2.42 0.99
N CYS A 66 -7.36 2.30 0.76
CA CYS A 66 -8.03 1.03 0.52
C CYS A 66 -8.72 1.04 -0.83
N SER A 67 -8.59 -0.04 -1.58
CA SER A 67 -9.23 -0.18 -2.88
C SER A 67 -9.55 -1.63 -3.14
N GLU A 68 -10.45 -1.89 -4.10
CA GLU A 68 -10.72 -3.25 -4.53
C GLU A 68 -9.48 -3.85 -5.18
N ARG A 69 -9.27 -5.14 -4.91
CA ARG A 69 -8.19 -5.87 -5.56
C ARG A 69 -8.41 -5.88 -7.07
N GLY A 70 -7.34 -5.63 -7.81
CA GLY A 70 -7.41 -5.59 -9.26
C GLY A 70 -7.72 -4.22 -9.86
N ASN A 71 -8.01 -3.22 -9.01
CA ASN A 71 -8.28 -1.85 -9.47
C ASN A 71 -7.02 -1.06 -9.76
N PHE A 72 -5.87 -1.68 -9.62
CA PHE A 72 -4.59 -1.00 -9.84
C PHE A 72 -4.17 -1.13 -11.29
N THR A 73 -3.71 -0.03 -11.87
CA THR A 73 -3.20 0.00 -13.24
C THR A 73 -1.72 0.33 -13.22
N GLY A 74 -0.99 -0.15 -14.24
CA GLY A 74 0.43 0.06 -14.35
C GLY A 74 1.24 -0.99 -13.60
N GLU A 75 2.47 -0.64 -13.23
CA GLU A 75 3.34 -1.55 -12.51
C GLU A 75 2.97 -1.58 -11.05
N ASN A 76 2.68 -2.77 -10.55
CA ASN A 76 2.32 -2.98 -9.17
C ASN A 76 3.36 -3.84 -8.47
N GLU A 77 3.58 -3.54 -7.20
CA GLU A 77 4.46 -4.32 -6.34
C GLU A 77 3.64 -4.80 -5.15
N THR A 78 3.93 -6.01 -4.68
CA THR A 78 3.24 -6.59 -3.53
C THR A 78 4.24 -6.87 -2.40
N ILE A 79 3.86 -6.48 -1.21
CA ILE A 79 4.67 -6.72 -0.02
C ILE A 79 3.92 -7.48 1.04
#